data_ff18b321fa75c980d4c555194b5f9905
#
_entry.id   ff18b321fa75c980d4c555194b5f9905
#
_cell.length_a   1.000
_cell.length_b   1.000
_cell.length_c   1.000
_cell.angle_alpha   90.00
_cell.angle_beta   90.00
_cell.angle_gamma   90.00
#
_symmetry.space_group_name_H-M   'P 1'
#
loop_
_entity.id
_entity.type
_entity.pdbx_description
1 polymer ?
#
loop_
_entity_poly.entity_id
_entity_poly.type
_entity_poly.pdbx_seq_one_letter_code
_entity_poly.pdbx_strand_id
1 'polypeptide(L)'
;MCIRDSITTALEHHAVLEPIEYLVERFGFEVTIVQPRDGRIQASDIKAALRPDTILVSTMFANNETGDLLPIKEIGELLKDHPAAFHVDAVQAIGKVPVYPEELGIDFLSASAHKFHGPKGVGFLYAAAPDFDNLIHGGDQESKMRASTENLISIVGMAIALQQATLYQEENFNQVQKLGQELVNGLAAFDYYVNANEDHLPFVWNLGFPGVQNDVLLMRLDLAGISVSTGSACTAGTVQPSHVLEALYGKDSSRLKESLRISFSELNSVEEVQDFLSKLKEILS
;
A
#
# COMPACT_ATOMS: atom_id res chain seq x y z
N MET A 1 -30.01 -3.13 -18.10
CA MET A 1 -28.59 -3.35 -17.78
C MET A 1 -28.49 -3.12 -16.29
N CYS A 2 -28.15 -4.13 -15.49
CA CYS A 2 -27.98 -3.90 -14.05
C CYS A 2 -26.70 -3.10 -13.89
N ILE A 3 -26.85 -1.85 -13.41
CA ILE A 3 -25.73 -1.04 -12.98
C ILE A 3 -25.17 -1.76 -11.76
N ARG A 4 -23.84 -2.00 -11.74
CA ARG A 4 -23.17 -2.71 -10.65
C ARG A 4 -22.25 -1.70 -9.97
N ASP A 5 -22.50 -1.47 -8.69
CA ASP A 5 -21.69 -0.57 -7.87
C ASP A 5 -20.48 -1.30 -7.29
N SER A 6 -19.35 -0.62 -7.29
CA SER A 6 -18.15 -1.03 -6.58
C SER A 6 -17.73 0.07 -5.62
N ILE A 7 -17.21 -0.29 -4.46
CA ILE A 7 -16.70 0.65 -3.47
C ILE A 7 -15.19 0.47 -3.36
N THR A 8 -14.48 1.58 -3.39
CA THR A 8 -13.04 1.61 -3.12
C THR A 8 -12.68 2.87 -2.35
N THR A 9 -11.39 3.06 -2.01
CA THR A 9 -10.94 4.25 -1.28
C THR A 9 -10.08 5.15 -2.15
N ALA A 10 -10.02 6.44 -1.83
CA ALA A 10 -9.13 7.38 -2.50
C ALA A 10 -7.64 7.15 -2.18
N LEU A 11 -7.34 6.27 -1.22
CA LEU A 11 -5.98 5.96 -0.79
C LEU A 11 -5.36 4.76 -1.53
N GLU A 12 -6.13 4.10 -2.41
CA GLU A 12 -5.68 2.90 -3.11
C GLU A 12 -4.49 3.15 -4.04
N HIS A 13 -3.73 2.10 -4.28
CA HIS A 13 -2.70 2.14 -5.31
C HIS A 13 -3.33 2.24 -6.72
N HIS A 14 -2.63 2.86 -7.66
CA HIS A 14 -3.08 2.97 -9.06
C HIS A 14 -3.41 1.61 -9.71
N ALA A 15 -2.82 0.51 -9.24
CA ALA A 15 -3.17 -0.84 -9.68
C ALA A 15 -4.63 -1.25 -9.34
N VAL A 16 -5.29 -0.53 -8.44
CA VAL A 16 -6.72 -0.67 -8.12
C VAL A 16 -7.53 0.44 -8.77
N LEU A 17 -7.09 1.70 -8.67
CA LEU A 17 -7.84 2.85 -9.18
C LEU A 17 -7.98 2.83 -10.72
N GLU A 18 -6.88 2.60 -11.45
CA GLU A 18 -6.88 2.60 -12.92
C GLU A 18 -7.79 1.51 -13.54
N PRO A 19 -7.76 0.23 -13.07
CA PRO A 19 -8.72 -0.76 -13.54
C PRO A 19 -10.18 -0.41 -13.24
N ILE A 20 -10.46 0.20 -12.09
CA ILE A 20 -11.81 0.66 -11.75
C ILE A 20 -12.25 1.77 -12.70
N GLU A 21 -11.42 2.78 -12.94
CA GLU A 21 -11.69 3.85 -13.91
C GLU A 21 -11.96 3.29 -15.31
N TYR A 22 -11.13 2.34 -15.77
CA TYR A 22 -11.35 1.65 -17.03
C TYR A 22 -12.72 0.95 -17.09
N LEU A 23 -13.17 0.30 -16.02
CA LEU A 23 -14.48 -0.37 -15.96
C LEU A 23 -15.62 0.66 -16.02
N VAL A 24 -15.47 1.79 -15.34
CA VAL A 24 -16.45 2.90 -15.41
C VAL A 24 -16.56 3.43 -16.83
N GLU A 25 -15.44 3.78 -17.45
CA GLU A 25 -15.42 4.42 -18.77
C GLU A 25 -15.88 3.48 -19.90
N ARG A 26 -15.47 2.23 -19.86
CA ARG A 26 -15.69 1.27 -20.96
C ARG A 26 -16.96 0.44 -20.82
N PHE A 27 -17.36 0.15 -19.60
CA PHE A 27 -18.46 -0.78 -19.34
C PHE A 27 -19.62 -0.16 -18.57
N GLY A 28 -19.48 1.11 -18.14
CA GLY A 28 -20.54 1.84 -17.46
C GLY A 28 -20.83 1.30 -16.06
N PHE A 29 -19.82 0.75 -15.37
CA PHE A 29 -19.92 0.42 -13.95
C PHE A 29 -20.05 1.72 -13.14
N GLU A 30 -20.73 1.66 -12.02
CA GLU A 30 -20.67 2.73 -11.02
C GLU A 30 -19.57 2.40 -10.01
N VAL A 31 -18.94 3.44 -9.48
CA VAL A 31 -17.97 3.33 -8.39
C VAL A 31 -18.21 4.40 -7.35
N THR A 32 -18.13 4.02 -6.09
CA THR A 32 -18.12 4.94 -4.96
C THR A 32 -16.70 4.99 -4.39
N ILE A 33 -16.02 6.14 -4.54
CA ILE A 33 -14.68 6.34 -4.01
C ILE A 33 -14.80 7.03 -2.65
N VAL A 34 -14.57 6.27 -1.59
CA VAL A 34 -14.64 6.75 -0.21
C VAL A 34 -13.43 7.63 0.10
N GLN A 35 -13.72 8.86 0.52
CA GLN A 35 -12.71 9.83 0.92
C GLN A 35 -12.33 9.68 2.39
N PRO A 36 -11.06 9.89 2.77
CA PRO A 36 -10.65 9.89 4.17
C PRO A 36 -11.32 11.02 4.94
N ARG A 37 -11.70 10.75 6.18
CA ARG A 37 -12.18 11.76 7.14
C ARG A 37 -11.22 11.81 8.32
N ASP A 38 -10.85 13.00 8.72
CA ASP A 38 -9.90 13.21 9.82
C ASP A 38 -8.61 12.39 9.64
N GLY A 39 -8.11 12.32 8.39
CA GLY A 39 -6.88 11.65 8.02
C GLY A 39 -6.95 10.12 7.92
N ARG A 40 -8.15 9.50 7.95
CA ARG A 40 -8.30 8.03 7.87
C ARG A 40 -9.57 7.58 7.18
N ILE A 41 -9.58 6.34 6.72
CA ILE A 41 -10.79 5.62 6.29
C ILE A 41 -11.29 4.80 7.48
N GLN A 42 -12.58 4.90 7.77
CA GLN A 42 -13.24 4.11 8.82
C GLN A 42 -14.23 3.10 8.19
N ALA A 43 -14.47 1.98 8.86
CA ALA A 43 -15.47 1.01 8.41
C ALA A 43 -16.87 1.62 8.29
N SER A 44 -17.19 2.63 9.12
CA SER A 44 -18.44 3.40 9.01
C SER A 44 -18.60 4.17 7.71
N ASP A 45 -17.48 4.58 7.07
CA ASP A 45 -17.50 5.27 5.79
C ASP A 45 -17.84 4.30 4.66
N ILE A 46 -17.27 3.09 4.71
CA ILE A 46 -17.63 1.99 3.81
C ILE A 46 -19.10 1.61 4.00
N LYS A 47 -19.54 1.48 5.25
CA LYS A 47 -20.96 1.18 5.57
C LYS A 47 -21.92 2.21 4.97
N ALA A 48 -21.58 3.49 5.05
CA ALA A 48 -22.42 4.57 4.53
C ALA A 48 -22.47 4.57 2.99
N ALA A 49 -21.47 4.00 2.32
CA ALA A 49 -21.39 3.87 0.87
C ALA A 49 -22.09 2.62 0.34
N LEU A 50 -22.34 1.58 1.18
CA LEU A 50 -22.94 0.31 0.76
C LEU A 50 -24.36 0.50 0.22
N ARG A 51 -24.61 -0.13 -0.91
CA ARG A 51 -25.91 -0.18 -1.60
C ARG A 51 -26.35 -1.64 -1.78
N PRO A 52 -27.65 -1.93 -1.94
CA PRO A 52 -28.13 -3.29 -2.18
C PRO A 52 -27.58 -3.93 -3.47
N ASP A 53 -27.11 -3.12 -4.43
CA ASP A 53 -26.52 -3.54 -5.72
C ASP A 53 -24.99 -3.43 -5.75
N THR A 54 -24.34 -3.12 -4.62
CA THR A 54 -22.88 -3.19 -4.47
C THR A 54 -22.42 -4.64 -4.63
N ILE A 55 -21.48 -4.86 -5.56
CA ILE A 55 -20.95 -6.20 -5.87
C ILE A 55 -19.52 -6.42 -5.40
N LEU A 56 -18.78 -5.35 -5.17
CA LEU A 56 -17.37 -5.40 -4.77
C LEU A 56 -17.05 -4.26 -3.81
N VAL A 57 -16.36 -4.59 -2.72
CA VAL A 57 -15.64 -3.64 -1.90
C VAL A 57 -14.15 -3.97 -2.03
N SER A 58 -13.34 -3.01 -2.48
CA SER A 58 -11.91 -3.18 -2.65
C SER A 58 -11.16 -2.15 -1.83
N THR A 59 -10.35 -2.60 -0.86
CA THR A 59 -9.55 -1.72 -0.01
C THR A 59 -8.15 -2.25 0.15
N MET A 60 -7.16 -1.37 0.29
CA MET A 60 -5.82 -1.81 0.66
C MET A 60 -5.74 -2.16 2.15
N PHE A 61 -4.82 -3.06 2.51
CA PHE A 61 -4.56 -3.41 3.91
C PHE A 61 -3.73 -2.32 4.60
N ALA A 62 -2.70 -1.86 3.92
CA ALA A 62 -1.80 -0.82 4.39
C ALA A 62 -1.39 0.10 3.24
N ASN A 63 -1.33 1.40 3.51
CA ASN A 63 -0.99 2.37 2.49
C ASN A 63 0.53 2.35 2.19
N ASN A 64 0.87 2.35 0.92
CA ASN A 64 2.26 2.28 0.46
C ASN A 64 3.04 3.60 0.57
N GLU A 65 2.36 4.70 0.88
CA GLU A 65 2.98 6.02 1.02
C GLU A 65 3.07 6.49 2.46
N THR A 66 2.04 6.24 3.28
CA THR A 66 1.97 6.66 4.68
C THR A 66 2.22 5.51 5.67
N GLY A 67 2.02 4.26 5.23
CA GLY A 67 2.06 3.10 6.11
C GLY A 67 0.76 2.86 6.90
N ASP A 68 -0.23 3.76 6.78
CA ASP A 68 -1.49 3.66 7.51
C ASP A 68 -2.21 2.35 7.26
N LEU A 69 -2.71 1.73 8.32
CA LEU A 69 -3.52 0.53 8.26
C LEU A 69 -5.00 0.89 8.04
N LEU A 70 -5.67 0.19 7.13
CA LEU A 70 -7.12 0.30 6.96
C LEU A 70 -7.84 -0.71 7.86
N PRO A 71 -9.10 -0.46 8.25
CA PRO A 71 -9.86 -1.28 9.20
C PRO A 71 -10.42 -2.55 8.54
N ILE A 72 -9.53 -3.44 8.07
CA ILE A 72 -9.88 -4.63 7.26
C ILE A 72 -10.82 -5.57 8.01
N LYS A 73 -10.54 -5.81 9.30
CA LYS A 73 -11.36 -6.71 10.13
C LYS A 73 -12.78 -6.19 10.26
N GLU A 74 -12.93 -4.92 10.58
CA GLU A 74 -14.23 -4.27 10.74
C GLU A 74 -15.01 -4.21 9.42
N ILE A 75 -14.32 -4.05 8.29
CA ILE A 75 -14.94 -4.10 6.96
C ILE A 75 -15.39 -5.53 6.65
N GLY A 76 -14.58 -6.54 6.91
CA GLY A 76 -14.96 -7.94 6.72
C GLY A 76 -16.17 -8.35 7.58
N GLU A 77 -16.21 -7.94 8.84
CA GLU A 77 -17.36 -8.13 9.73
C GLU A 77 -18.62 -7.42 9.19
N LEU A 78 -18.48 -6.22 8.67
CA LEU A 78 -19.58 -5.46 8.05
C LEU A 78 -20.15 -6.16 6.82
N LEU A 79 -19.30 -6.80 6.00
CA LEU A 79 -19.69 -7.44 4.75
C LEU A 79 -20.20 -8.88 4.91
N LYS A 80 -20.10 -9.46 6.11
CA LYS A 80 -20.44 -10.86 6.38
C LYS A 80 -21.83 -11.29 5.87
N ASP A 81 -22.82 -10.41 5.99
CA ASP A 81 -24.19 -10.65 5.56
C ASP A 81 -24.56 -9.86 4.29
N HIS A 82 -23.57 -9.27 3.61
CA HIS A 82 -23.76 -8.51 2.38
C HIS A 82 -23.27 -9.32 1.17
N PRO A 83 -23.97 -9.29 0.00
CA PRO A 83 -23.57 -10.07 -1.17
C PRO A 83 -22.33 -9.57 -1.92
N ALA A 84 -21.79 -8.38 -1.56
CA ALA A 84 -20.60 -7.86 -2.18
C ALA A 84 -19.36 -8.68 -1.80
N ALA A 85 -18.54 -9.02 -2.78
CA ALA A 85 -17.23 -9.61 -2.54
C ALA A 85 -16.27 -8.60 -1.88
N PHE A 86 -15.41 -9.07 -1.01
CA PHE A 86 -14.38 -8.27 -0.35
C PHE A 86 -13.00 -8.58 -0.93
N HIS A 87 -12.43 -7.64 -1.67
CA HIS A 87 -11.04 -7.67 -2.14
C HIS A 87 -10.14 -6.81 -1.28
N VAL A 88 -8.96 -7.34 -0.94
CA VAL A 88 -7.93 -6.62 -0.20
C VAL A 88 -6.62 -6.59 -0.98
N ASP A 89 -6.12 -5.39 -1.30
CA ASP A 89 -4.73 -5.21 -1.72
C ASP A 89 -3.82 -5.31 -0.50
N ALA A 90 -3.24 -6.49 -0.30
CA ALA A 90 -2.34 -6.78 0.82
C ALA A 90 -0.84 -6.69 0.44
N VAL A 91 -0.52 -6.05 -0.67
CA VAL A 91 0.85 -5.92 -1.19
C VAL A 91 1.81 -5.34 -0.15
N GLN A 92 1.36 -4.44 0.70
CA GLN A 92 2.18 -3.85 1.77
C GLN A 92 2.09 -4.60 3.11
N ALA A 93 1.20 -5.58 3.26
CA ALA A 93 0.98 -6.32 4.51
C ALA A 93 1.63 -7.70 4.52
N ILE A 94 1.55 -8.43 3.39
CA ILE A 94 2.07 -9.81 3.28
C ILE A 94 3.57 -9.85 3.60
N GLY A 95 3.93 -10.77 4.51
CA GLY A 95 5.29 -10.94 5.02
C GLY A 95 5.70 -9.96 6.13
N LYS A 96 4.90 -8.91 6.39
CA LYS A 96 5.19 -7.88 7.40
C LYS A 96 4.33 -8.00 8.65
N VAL A 97 3.05 -8.32 8.47
CA VAL A 97 2.09 -8.54 9.56
C VAL A 97 1.29 -9.82 9.31
N PRO A 98 0.72 -10.45 10.35
CA PRO A 98 -0.16 -11.60 10.18
C PRO A 98 -1.40 -11.23 9.35
N VAL A 99 -1.66 -12.01 8.30
CA VAL A 99 -2.85 -11.86 7.45
C VAL A 99 -3.51 -13.23 7.30
N TYR A 100 -4.69 -13.37 7.85
CA TYR A 100 -5.50 -14.61 7.80
C TYR A 100 -6.81 -14.29 7.05
N PRO A 101 -6.86 -14.49 5.72
CA PRO A 101 -7.98 -14.04 4.89
C PRO A 101 -9.35 -14.55 5.36
N GLU A 102 -9.43 -15.82 5.77
CA GLU A 102 -10.68 -16.43 6.25
C GLU A 102 -11.19 -15.77 7.54
N GLU A 103 -10.30 -15.47 8.49
CA GLU A 103 -10.64 -14.81 9.76
C GLU A 103 -11.05 -13.35 9.57
N LEU A 104 -10.52 -12.71 8.51
CA LEU A 104 -10.80 -11.33 8.14
C LEU A 104 -11.98 -11.18 7.18
N GLY A 105 -12.62 -12.29 6.77
CA GLY A 105 -13.74 -12.28 5.84
C GLY A 105 -13.37 -11.80 4.43
N ILE A 106 -12.15 -12.06 4.00
CA ILE A 106 -11.62 -11.62 2.70
C ILE A 106 -11.93 -12.70 1.65
N ASP A 107 -12.61 -12.32 0.57
CA ASP A 107 -12.89 -13.20 -0.57
C ASP A 107 -11.72 -13.25 -1.57
N PHE A 108 -11.08 -12.10 -1.80
CA PHE A 108 -9.94 -11.96 -2.70
C PHE A 108 -8.82 -11.16 -2.04
N LEU A 109 -7.57 -11.61 -2.23
CA LEU A 109 -6.42 -10.88 -1.71
C LEU A 109 -5.29 -10.88 -2.74
N SER A 110 -4.78 -9.68 -3.04
CA SER A 110 -3.65 -9.50 -3.95
C SER A 110 -2.34 -9.28 -3.20
N ALA A 111 -1.28 -9.94 -3.66
CA ALA A 111 0.08 -9.76 -3.15
C ALA A 111 1.13 -9.74 -4.27
N SER A 112 2.26 -9.10 -4.04
CA SER A 112 3.37 -8.97 -5.00
C SER A 112 4.69 -9.39 -4.36
N ALA A 113 5.36 -10.38 -4.96
CA ALA A 113 6.53 -11.05 -4.38
C ALA A 113 7.68 -10.09 -4.04
N HIS A 114 7.93 -9.08 -4.86
CA HIS A 114 9.02 -8.12 -4.66
C HIS A 114 8.85 -7.22 -3.41
N LYS A 115 7.69 -7.27 -2.74
CA LYS A 115 7.44 -6.52 -1.50
C LYS A 115 7.82 -7.30 -0.23
N PHE A 116 8.12 -8.60 -0.39
CA PHE A 116 8.66 -9.48 0.64
C PHE A 116 9.90 -10.24 0.15
N HIS A 117 10.79 -9.54 -0.58
CA HIS A 117 12.08 -10.01 -1.09
C HIS A 117 12.04 -11.15 -2.11
N GLY A 118 10.87 -11.41 -2.70
CA GLY A 118 10.72 -12.34 -3.82
C GLY A 118 11.06 -11.70 -5.16
N PRO A 119 11.02 -12.47 -6.26
CA PRO A 119 11.30 -11.98 -7.60
C PRO A 119 10.30 -10.92 -8.06
N LYS A 120 10.77 -9.99 -8.91
CA LYS A 120 9.89 -9.07 -9.64
C LYS A 120 9.09 -9.81 -10.72
N GLY A 121 7.90 -9.30 -11.05
CA GLY A 121 7.07 -9.83 -12.14
C GLY A 121 6.26 -11.09 -11.76
N VAL A 122 6.17 -11.42 -10.48
CA VAL A 122 5.33 -12.48 -9.93
C VAL A 122 4.59 -11.99 -8.68
N GLY A 123 3.40 -12.50 -8.49
CA GLY A 123 2.54 -12.26 -7.33
C GLY A 123 1.51 -13.38 -7.23
N PHE A 124 0.62 -13.29 -6.27
CA PHE A 124 -0.48 -14.22 -6.14
C PHE A 124 -1.80 -13.51 -5.84
N LEU A 125 -2.86 -14.17 -6.25
CA LEU A 125 -4.23 -13.86 -5.85
C LEU A 125 -4.74 -15.01 -4.96
N TYR A 126 -5.12 -14.71 -3.73
CA TYR A 126 -5.97 -15.60 -2.95
C TYR A 126 -7.42 -15.38 -3.38
N ALA A 127 -8.17 -16.46 -3.56
CA ALA A 127 -9.59 -16.45 -3.86
C ALA A 127 -10.29 -17.53 -3.02
N ALA A 128 -11.17 -17.14 -2.12
CA ALA A 128 -11.93 -18.05 -1.24
C ALA A 128 -12.92 -18.89 -2.08
N ALA A 129 -13.56 -18.26 -3.07
CA ALA A 129 -14.41 -18.93 -4.06
C ALA A 129 -14.08 -18.32 -5.42
N PRO A 130 -13.40 -19.06 -6.32
CA PRO A 130 -13.02 -18.57 -7.63
C PRO A 130 -14.23 -18.57 -8.58
N ASP A 131 -15.11 -17.59 -8.44
CA ASP A 131 -16.25 -17.34 -9.34
C ASP A 131 -16.06 -15.99 -10.03
N PHE A 132 -15.07 -15.94 -10.93
CA PHE A 132 -14.79 -14.77 -11.77
C PHE A 132 -14.29 -15.19 -13.15
N ASP A 133 -14.52 -14.34 -14.13
CA ASP A 133 -14.02 -14.55 -15.49
C ASP A 133 -12.50 -14.27 -15.53
N ASN A 134 -11.74 -15.21 -16.07
CA ASN A 134 -10.30 -15.02 -16.25
C ASN A 134 -10.00 -13.96 -17.32
N LEU A 135 -9.01 -13.11 -17.06
CA LEU A 135 -8.56 -12.08 -18.01
C LEU A 135 -7.69 -12.69 -19.13
N ILE A 136 -6.92 -13.74 -18.84
CA ILE A 136 -6.02 -14.39 -19.79
C ILE A 136 -6.58 -15.77 -20.12
N HIS A 137 -7.09 -15.91 -21.34
CA HIS A 137 -7.68 -17.14 -21.85
C HIS A 137 -6.64 -18.04 -22.53
N GLY A 138 -6.86 -19.36 -22.54
CA GLY A 138 -6.01 -20.34 -23.22
C GLY A 138 -6.06 -21.72 -22.59
N GLY A 139 -4.93 -22.18 -22.06
CA GLY A 139 -4.82 -23.50 -21.42
C GLY A 139 -5.40 -23.56 -20.01
N ASP A 140 -5.28 -24.75 -19.40
CA ASP A 140 -5.91 -25.09 -18.11
C ASP A 140 -5.03 -24.75 -16.89
N GLN A 141 -3.99 -23.93 -17.08
CA GLN A 141 -3.10 -23.53 -15.99
C GLN A 141 -3.86 -22.79 -14.89
N GLU A 142 -3.32 -22.83 -13.66
CA GLU A 142 -3.94 -22.22 -12.47
C GLU A 142 -5.43 -22.60 -12.35
N SER A 143 -5.77 -23.87 -12.57
CA SER A 143 -7.15 -24.37 -12.53
C SER A 143 -8.09 -23.61 -13.47
N LYS A 144 -7.61 -23.21 -14.66
CA LYS A 144 -8.28 -22.38 -15.68
C LYS A 144 -8.45 -20.91 -15.30
N MET A 145 -7.94 -20.47 -14.17
CA MET A 145 -8.11 -19.08 -13.72
C MET A 145 -7.12 -18.13 -14.39
N ARG A 146 -5.99 -18.64 -14.89
CA ARG A 146 -4.98 -17.83 -15.57
C ARG A 146 -4.17 -18.71 -16.52
N ALA A 147 -4.45 -18.61 -17.80
CA ALA A 147 -3.77 -19.40 -18.83
C ALA A 147 -2.31 -18.93 -19.05
N SER A 148 -1.56 -19.66 -19.83
CA SER A 148 -0.14 -19.54 -20.15
C SER A 148 0.76 -20.34 -19.22
N THR A 149 1.88 -20.81 -19.78
CA THR A 149 2.90 -21.58 -19.06
C THR A 149 3.35 -20.84 -17.78
N GLU A 150 3.42 -21.56 -16.69
CA GLU A 150 3.78 -21.02 -15.38
C GLU A 150 5.27 -20.63 -15.35
N ASN A 151 5.56 -19.48 -14.77
CA ASN A 151 6.93 -19.03 -14.50
C ASN A 151 7.45 -19.73 -13.22
N LEU A 152 7.78 -21.00 -13.32
CA LEU A 152 8.16 -21.84 -12.18
C LEU A 152 9.34 -21.27 -11.38
N ILE A 153 10.32 -20.65 -12.04
CA ILE A 153 11.49 -20.07 -11.35
C ILE A 153 11.04 -18.96 -10.41
N SER A 154 10.20 -18.05 -10.90
CA SER A 154 9.68 -16.93 -10.08
C SER A 154 8.68 -17.41 -9.03
N ILE A 155 7.85 -18.41 -9.34
CA ILE A 155 6.88 -18.98 -8.38
C ILE A 155 7.62 -19.65 -7.21
N VAL A 156 8.64 -20.46 -7.48
CA VAL A 156 9.46 -21.09 -6.43
C VAL A 156 10.19 -20.03 -5.60
N GLY A 157 10.78 -19.02 -6.26
CA GLY A 157 11.43 -17.89 -5.57
C GLY A 157 10.47 -17.13 -4.68
N MET A 158 9.24 -16.87 -5.15
CA MET A 158 8.17 -16.24 -4.37
C MET A 158 7.79 -17.09 -3.15
N ALA A 159 7.60 -18.41 -3.34
CA ALA A 159 7.20 -19.30 -2.25
C ALA A 159 8.27 -19.36 -1.14
N ILE A 160 9.56 -19.42 -1.51
CA ILE A 160 10.68 -19.39 -0.56
C ILE A 160 10.71 -18.04 0.18
N ALA A 161 10.58 -16.93 -0.55
CA ALA A 161 10.58 -15.59 0.05
C ALA A 161 9.42 -15.40 1.03
N LEU A 162 8.22 -15.86 0.66
CA LEU A 162 7.04 -15.82 1.54
C LEU A 162 7.24 -16.66 2.80
N GLN A 163 7.78 -17.88 2.64
CA GLN A 163 8.09 -18.75 3.77
C GLN A 163 9.08 -18.10 4.75
N GLN A 164 10.15 -17.49 4.24
CA GLN A 164 11.12 -16.78 5.07
C GLN A 164 10.50 -15.55 5.74
N ALA A 165 9.78 -14.73 5.00
CA ALA A 165 9.11 -13.54 5.53
C ALA A 165 8.11 -13.91 6.64
N THR A 166 7.38 -15.03 6.50
CA THR A 166 6.42 -15.50 7.51
C THR A 166 7.15 -16.09 8.73
N LEU A 167 8.22 -16.86 8.52
CA LEU A 167 8.98 -17.48 9.60
C LEU A 167 9.63 -16.45 10.54
N TYR A 168 10.15 -15.37 9.98
CA TYR A 168 10.87 -14.32 10.72
C TYR A 168 10.03 -13.04 10.90
N GLN A 169 8.71 -13.12 10.68
CA GLN A 169 7.82 -11.93 10.63
C GLN A 169 7.91 -11.06 11.89
N GLU A 170 7.81 -11.65 13.06
CA GLU A 170 7.87 -10.93 14.34
C GLU A 170 9.27 -10.33 14.59
N GLU A 171 10.33 -11.09 14.29
CA GLU A 171 11.71 -10.60 14.42
C GLU A 171 11.96 -9.42 13.49
N ASN A 172 11.58 -9.55 12.21
CA ASN A 172 11.72 -8.52 11.19
C ASN A 172 10.92 -7.27 11.55
N PHE A 173 9.67 -7.44 12.02
CA PHE A 173 8.83 -6.33 12.46
C PHE A 173 9.50 -5.57 13.63
N ASN A 174 9.96 -6.28 14.64
CA ASN A 174 10.63 -5.70 15.80
C ASN A 174 11.94 -4.99 15.42
N GLN A 175 12.70 -5.53 14.46
CA GLN A 175 13.89 -4.88 13.95
C GLN A 175 13.55 -3.56 13.26
N VAL A 176 12.57 -3.56 12.37
CA VAL A 176 12.16 -2.33 11.64
C VAL A 176 11.53 -1.30 12.58
N GLN A 177 10.81 -1.75 13.62
CA GLN A 177 10.26 -0.85 14.64
C GLN A 177 11.38 -0.11 15.41
N LYS A 178 12.51 -0.78 15.69
CA LYS A 178 13.68 -0.13 16.31
C LYS A 178 14.30 0.91 15.38
N LEU A 179 14.39 0.66 14.08
CA LEU A 179 14.88 1.63 13.10
C LEU A 179 13.95 2.86 13.04
N GLY A 180 12.64 2.66 13.06
CA GLY A 180 11.67 3.76 13.15
C GLY A 180 11.82 4.58 14.43
N GLN A 181 12.06 3.93 15.57
CA GLN A 181 12.31 4.63 16.84
C GLN A 181 13.59 5.46 16.80
N GLU A 182 14.67 4.93 16.22
CA GLU A 182 15.93 5.66 16.04
C GLU A 182 15.72 6.87 15.12
N LEU A 183 14.97 6.71 14.03
CA LEU A 183 14.61 7.79 13.13
C LEU A 183 13.88 8.92 13.87
N VAL A 184 12.82 8.60 14.62
CA VAL A 184 12.02 9.59 15.38
C VAL A 184 12.87 10.31 16.43
N ASN A 185 13.71 9.57 17.16
CA ASN A 185 14.61 10.15 18.16
C ASN A 185 15.58 11.16 17.53
N GLY A 186 16.15 10.82 16.36
CA GLY A 186 17.07 11.70 15.65
C GLY A 186 16.39 12.92 15.01
N LEU A 187 15.12 12.78 14.63
CA LEU A 187 14.33 13.88 14.06
C LEU A 187 13.92 14.94 15.09
N ALA A 188 14.04 14.69 16.39
CA ALA A 188 13.69 15.66 17.43
C ALA A 188 14.44 17.00 17.33
N ALA A 189 15.55 17.06 16.59
CA ALA A 189 16.33 18.29 16.35
C ALA A 189 15.84 19.07 15.11
N PHE A 190 14.84 18.59 14.39
CA PHE A 190 14.33 19.16 13.15
C PHE A 190 12.90 19.69 13.33
N ASP A 191 12.53 20.66 12.50
CA ASP A 191 11.12 21.01 12.31
C ASP A 191 10.56 20.05 11.26
N TYR A 192 9.65 19.15 11.68
CA TYR A 192 9.07 18.12 10.81
C TYR A 192 7.66 17.74 11.26
N TYR A 193 6.93 17.09 10.37
CA TYR A 193 5.67 16.42 10.68
C TYR A 193 5.62 15.04 10.03
N VAL A 194 4.79 14.16 10.58
CA VAL A 194 4.52 12.83 10.02
C VAL A 194 3.17 12.86 9.31
N ASN A 195 3.12 12.31 8.10
CA ASN A 195 1.89 12.10 7.33
C ASN A 195 1.40 10.66 7.49
N ALA A 196 1.19 10.24 8.72
CA ALA A 196 0.65 8.93 9.07
C ALA A 196 -0.13 9.02 10.37
N ASN A 197 -1.03 8.08 10.59
CA ASN A 197 -1.69 7.88 11.88
C ASN A 197 -0.74 7.19 12.87
N GLU A 198 -1.14 7.14 14.15
CA GLU A 198 -0.35 6.45 15.18
C GLU A 198 -0.19 4.94 14.88
N ASP A 199 -1.24 4.33 14.31
CA ASP A 199 -1.29 2.91 13.94
C ASP A 199 -0.82 2.69 12.48
N HIS A 200 0.44 3.01 12.17
CA HIS A 200 1.01 2.73 10.85
C HIS A 200 2.09 1.64 10.92
N LEU A 201 2.34 1.00 9.78
CA LEU A 201 3.42 0.04 9.65
C LEU A 201 4.78 0.74 9.73
N PRO A 202 5.71 0.27 10.58
CA PRO A 202 7.02 0.90 10.76
C PRO A 202 7.93 0.82 9.52
N PHE A 203 7.53 0.07 8.52
CA PHE A 203 8.25 -0.10 7.24
C PHE A 203 8.20 1.12 6.33
N VAL A 204 7.26 2.05 6.57
CA VAL A 204 7.05 3.25 5.74
C VAL A 204 6.84 4.45 6.64
N TRP A 205 7.64 5.50 6.41
CA TRP A 205 7.54 6.79 7.08
C TRP A 205 7.37 7.89 6.04
N ASN A 206 6.30 8.62 6.11
CA ASN A 206 6.08 9.81 5.27
C ASN A 206 6.30 11.05 6.12
N LEU A 207 7.40 11.75 5.85
CA LEU A 207 7.88 12.87 6.65
C LEU A 207 7.85 14.16 5.83
N GLY A 208 7.31 15.22 6.39
CA GLY A 208 7.35 16.55 5.79
C GLY A 208 8.27 17.49 6.55
N PHE A 209 8.96 18.35 5.79
CA PHE A 209 9.87 19.37 6.30
C PHE A 209 9.37 20.76 5.87
N PRO A 210 8.77 21.54 6.78
CA PRO A 210 8.14 22.83 6.43
C PRO A 210 9.07 23.76 5.66
N GLY A 211 8.60 24.27 4.52
CA GLY A 211 9.36 25.18 3.66
C GLY A 211 10.45 24.54 2.81
N VAL A 212 10.65 23.24 2.89
CA VAL A 212 11.67 22.50 2.10
C VAL A 212 11.02 21.83 0.90
N GLN A 213 11.46 22.17 -0.30
CA GLN A 213 10.96 21.55 -1.53
C GLN A 213 11.45 20.09 -1.60
N ASN A 214 10.53 19.15 -1.68
CA ASN A 214 10.83 17.72 -1.60
C ASN A 214 11.63 17.18 -2.80
N ASP A 215 11.45 17.73 -3.99
CA ASP A 215 12.22 17.39 -5.20
C ASP A 215 13.69 17.80 -5.05
N VAL A 216 13.96 18.98 -4.50
CA VAL A 216 15.30 19.47 -4.19
C VAL A 216 15.95 18.62 -3.09
N LEU A 217 15.21 18.33 -2.01
CA LEU A 217 15.70 17.53 -0.90
C LEU A 217 16.00 16.09 -1.36
N LEU A 218 15.12 15.49 -2.15
CA LEU A 218 15.31 14.17 -2.77
C LEU A 218 16.62 14.12 -3.57
N MET A 219 16.85 15.11 -4.45
CA MET A 219 18.07 15.17 -5.27
C MET A 219 19.32 15.34 -4.42
N ARG A 220 19.30 16.18 -3.38
CA ARG A 220 20.45 16.39 -2.48
C ARG A 220 20.77 15.14 -1.67
N LEU A 221 19.76 14.40 -1.21
CA LEU A 221 19.93 13.13 -0.52
C LEU A 221 20.49 12.05 -1.46
N ASP A 222 20.00 11.95 -2.68
CA ASP A 222 20.51 11.00 -3.68
C ASP A 222 21.98 11.25 -4.01
N LEU A 223 22.39 12.53 -4.19
CA LEU A 223 23.80 12.91 -4.36
C LEU A 223 24.66 12.58 -3.13
N ALA A 224 24.07 12.55 -1.94
CA ALA A 224 24.75 12.14 -0.71
C ALA A 224 24.74 10.60 -0.50
N GLY A 225 24.19 9.81 -1.45
CA GLY A 225 24.12 8.35 -1.39
C GLY A 225 22.94 7.81 -0.60
N ILE A 226 21.93 8.65 -0.30
CA ILE A 226 20.71 8.27 0.42
C ILE A 226 19.53 8.19 -0.55
N SER A 227 18.98 6.99 -0.70
CA SER A 227 17.82 6.75 -1.57
C SER A 227 16.52 6.83 -0.79
N VAL A 228 15.70 7.83 -1.11
CA VAL A 228 14.32 8.02 -0.59
C VAL A 228 13.36 8.24 -1.76
N SER A 229 12.09 8.52 -1.52
CA SER A 229 11.14 8.82 -2.61
C SER A 229 10.14 9.91 -2.23
N THR A 230 9.53 10.52 -3.24
CA THR A 230 8.37 11.41 -3.09
C THR A 230 7.14 10.68 -3.60
N GLY A 231 6.07 10.57 -2.80
CA GLY A 231 4.84 9.88 -3.20
C GLY A 231 5.05 8.41 -3.61
N SER A 232 4.34 7.95 -4.63
CA SER A 232 4.52 6.61 -5.19
C SER A 232 5.80 6.52 -6.02
N ALA A 233 6.70 5.59 -5.66
CA ALA A 233 7.95 5.36 -6.39
C ALA A 233 7.76 4.82 -7.83
N CYS A 234 6.53 4.44 -8.20
CA CYS A 234 6.23 3.83 -9.51
C CYS A 234 5.99 4.84 -10.64
N THR A 235 5.87 6.13 -10.34
CA THR A 235 5.70 7.19 -11.36
C THR A 235 7.05 7.74 -11.85
N ALA A 236 7.94 6.84 -12.30
CA ALA A 236 9.24 7.22 -12.84
C ALA A 236 9.06 8.13 -14.07
N GLY A 237 9.41 9.39 -13.92
CA GLY A 237 9.51 10.36 -15.03
C GLY A 237 8.55 11.55 -15.00
N THR A 238 7.53 11.57 -14.15
CA THR A 238 6.69 12.77 -13.94
C THR A 238 6.52 13.03 -12.46
N VAL A 239 6.92 14.21 -12.00
CA VAL A 239 6.70 14.66 -10.61
C VAL A 239 5.23 15.07 -10.47
N GLN A 240 4.34 14.08 -10.37
CA GLN A 240 2.95 14.37 -10.01
C GLN A 240 2.84 14.36 -8.46
N PRO A 241 2.07 15.28 -7.89
CA PRO A 241 1.77 15.23 -6.45
C PRO A 241 1.16 13.90 -6.05
N SER A 242 1.41 13.45 -4.83
CA SER A 242 0.80 12.24 -4.29
C SER A 242 -0.72 12.39 -4.20
N HIS A 243 -1.47 11.54 -4.89
CA HIS A 243 -2.92 11.47 -4.78
C HIS A 243 -3.37 11.09 -3.36
N VAL A 244 -2.56 10.30 -2.64
CA VAL A 244 -2.80 9.93 -1.24
C VAL A 244 -2.74 11.16 -0.35
N LEU A 245 -1.66 11.95 -0.44
CA LEU A 245 -1.53 13.19 0.33
C LEU A 245 -2.57 14.24 -0.09
N GLU A 246 -2.93 14.27 -1.38
CA GLU A 246 -4.00 15.13 -1.87
C GLU A 246 -5.36 14.75 -1.25
N ALA A 247 -5.68 13.45 -1.19
CA ALA A 247 -6.89 12.96 -0.56
C ALA A 247 -6.93 13.23 0.96
N LEU A 248 -5.78 13.13 1.64
CA LEU A 248 -5.68 13.34 3.07
C LEU A 248 -5.70 14.82 3.49
N TYR A 249 -5.05 15.69 2.71
CA TYR A 249 -4.77 17.07 3.13
C TYR A 249 -5.27 18.15 2.16
N GLY A 250 -5.82 17.76 1.01
CA GLY A 250 -6.32 18.67 -0.03
C GLY A 250 -5.24 19.11 -1.03
N LYS A 251 -5.72 19.53 -2.21
CA LYS A 251 -4.88 19.89 -3.38
C LYS A 251 -3.91 21.05 -3.15
N ASP A 252 -4.27 21.98 -2.27
CA ASP A 252 -3.51 23.19 -2.00
C ASP A 252 -2.56 23.03 -0.80
N SER A 253 -2.47 21.84 -0.22
CA SER A 253 -1.62 21.56 0.94
C SER A 253 -0.15 21.67 0.58
N SER A 254 0.64 22.37 1.39
CA SER A 254 2.09 22.44 1.27
C SER A 254 2.74 21.05 1.42
N ARG A 255 2.09 20.15 2.15
CA ARG A 255 2.54 18.76 2.36
C ARG A 255 2.84 18.00 1.06
N LEU A 256 2.14 18.34 -0.04
CA LEU A 256 2.37 17.70 -1.34
C LEU A 256 3.76 18.00 -1.91
N LYS A 257 4.37 19.12 -1.51
CA LYS A 257 5.66 19.60 -2.00
C LYS A 257 6.79 19.54 -0.95
N GLU A 258 6.46 19.16 0.27
CA GLU A 258 7.37 19.17 1.42
C GLU A 258 7.64 17.76 1.97
N SER A 259 6.96 16.73 1.44
CA SER A 259 7.00 15.38 2.01
C SER A 259 7.91 14.44 1.25
N LEU A 260 8.64 13.62 2.01
CA LEU A 260 9.44 12.48 1.54
C LEU A 260 8.91 11.19 2.15
N ARG A 261 9.03 10.09 1.41
CA ARG A 261 8.79 8.75 1.91
C ARG A 261 10.11 8.03 2.16
N ILE A 262 10.31 7.58 3.39
CA ILE A 262 11.40 6.72 3.82
C ILE A 262 10.85 5.32 3.98
N SER A 263 11.51 4.32 3.40
CA SER A 263 11.10 2.92 3.50
C SER A 263 12.22 2.10 4.12
N PHE A 264 11.85 1.28 5.11
CA PHE A 264 12.75 0.35 5.79
C PHE A 264 12.46 -1.09 5.42
N SER A 265 13.48 -1.91 5.55
CA SER A 265 13.37 -3.36 5.64
C SER A 265 14.21 -3.85 6.82
N GLU A 266 14.06 -5.10 7.19
CA GLU A 266 14.87 -5.77 8.20
C GLU A 266 16.37 -5.85 7.85
N LEU A 267 16.71 -5.57 6.58
CA LEU A 267 18.10 -5.55 6.10
C LEU A 267 18.81 -4.22 6.39
N ASN A 268 18.07 -3.19 6.81
CA ASN A 268 18.66 -1.92 7.18
C ASN A 268 19.27 -1.97 8.59
N SER A 269 20.23 -1.10 8.84
CA SER A 269 20.92 -0.98 10.12
C SER A 269 20.66 0.37 10.79
N VAL A 270 20.94 0.45 12.09
CA VAL A 270 20.87 1.70 12.87
C VAL A 270 21.88 2.73 12.34
N GLU A 271 23.05 2.27 11.90
CA GLU A 271 24.11 3.11 11.33
C GLU A 271 23.64 3.81 10.05
N GLU A 272 22.84 3.11 9.20
CA GLU A 272 22.25 3.73 8.00
C GLU A 272 21.22 4.83 8.37
N VAL A 273 20.43 4.62 9.42
CA VAL A 273 19.51 5.65 9.93
C VAL A 273 20.29 6.87 10.46
N GLN A 274 21.37 6.64 11.17
CA GLN A 274 22.23 7.70 11.71
C GLN A 274 22.95 8.47 10.60
N ASP A 275 23.42 7.78 9.54
CA ASP A 275 23.98 8.43 8.36
C ASP A 275 22.95 9.30 7.63
N PHE A 276 21.73 8.78 7.44
CA PHE A 276 20.61 9.57 6.91
C PHE A 276 20.38 10.85 7.72
N LEU A 277 20.27 10.76 9.03
CA LEU A 277 20.05 11.91 9.93
C LEU A 277 21.20 12.91 9.87
N SER A 278 22.45 12.44 9.79
CA SER A 278 23.63 13.28 9.64
C SER A 278 23.60 14.05 8.31
N LYS A 279 23.32 13.37 7.21
CA LYS A 279 23.20 13.98 5.87
C LYS A 279 22.03 14.95 5.79
N LEU A 280 20.88 14.59 6.37
CA LEU A 280 19.73 15.48 6.45
C LEU A 280 20.06 16.77 7.17
N LYS A 281 20.80 16.70 8.28
CA LYS A 281 21.27 17.89 9.04
C LYS A 281 22.19 18.77 8.20
N GLU A 282 23.16 18.18 7.49
CA GLU A 282 24.06 18.90 6.59
C GLU A 282 23.30 19.59 5.45
N ILE A 283 22.21 18.96 4.97
CA ILE A 283 21.42 19.47 3.86
C ILE A 283 20.49 20.61 4.30
N LEU A 284 19.94 20.56 5.51
CA LEU A 284 18.96 21.52 6.00
C LEU A 284 19.57 22.69 6.80
N SER A 285 20.87 22.62 7.13
CA SER A 285 21.60 23.72 7.76
C SER A 285 22.06 24.76 6.72
#